data_a9411b103d5519166ca41fd0fdd19806
#
_entry.id   a9411b103d5519166ca41fd0fdd19806
#
_cell.length_a   1.000
_cell.length_b   1.000
_cell.length_c   1.000
_cell.angle_alpha   90.00
_cell.angle_beta   90.00
_cell.angle_gamma   90.00
#
_symmetry.space_group_name_H-M   'P 1'
#
loop_
_entity.id
_entity.type
_entity.pdbx_description
1 polymer ?
#
loop_
_entity_poly.entity_id
_entity_poly.type
_entity_poly.pdbx_seq_one_letter_code
_entity_poly.pdbx_strand_id
1 'polypeptide(L)'
;YQKYIKRFALEESKKFKELSNGMKVKYLLALALSHHAELLILDEPTSGLDPISREELLHIFRQIVKNENCAILFSTHITSDLDKCADDITYIQNGCVLKSAGKDTFLHSFEHLKMPEDTGPLTLEEIMLRTERSEWDDDAAV
;
A
#
# COMPACT_ATOMS: atom_id res chain seq x y z
N TYR A 1 20.71 -12.02 6.86
CA TYR A 1 20.96 -11.04 5.80
C TYR A 1 21.13 -11.74 4.44
N GLN A 2 22.10 -12.64 4.27
CA GLN A 2 22.41 -13.33 3.00
C GLN A 2 21.20 -14.07 2.38
N LYS A 3 20.29 -14.63 3.20
CA LYS A 3 19.03 -15.25 2.76
C LYS A 3 18.19 -14.25 1.95
N TYR A 4 18.05 -13.00 2.44
CA TYR A 4 17.21 -11.99 1.83
C TYR A 4 17.87 -11.32 0.61
N ILE A 5 19.20 -11.15 0.62
CA ILE A 5 19.96 -10.69 -0.55
C ILE A 5 19.70 -11.59 -1.75
N LYS A 6 19.82 -12.91 -1.54
CA LYS A 6 19.52 -13.90 -2.59
C LYS A 6 18.06 -13.90 -3.00
N ARG A 7 17.14 -13.84 -2.01
CA ARG A 7 15.68 -13.88 -2.26
C ARG A 7 15.19 -12.69 -3.08
N PHE A 8 15.73 -11.50 -2.83
CA PHE A 8 15.35 -10.28 -3.52
C PHE A 8 16.23 -9.96 -4.73
N ALA A 9 17.13 -10.88 -5.10
CA ALA A 9 18.06 -10.75 -6.22
C ALA A 9 18.89 -9.44 -6.17
N LEU A 10 19.42 -9.12 -4.99
CA LEU A 10 20.19 -7.89 -4.77
C LEU A 10 21.67 -8.09 -5.05
N GLU A 11 22.28 -7.09 -5.70
CA GLU A 11 23.71 -7.09 -6.04
C GLU A 11 24.51 -6.36 -4.94
N GLU A 12 25.32 -7.10 -4.16
CA GLU A 12 26.14 -6.53 -3.07
C GLU A 12 27.30 -5.64 -3.56
N SER A 13 27.68 -5.75 -4.84
CA SER A 13 28.79 -4.99 -5.42
C SER A 13 28.48 -3.51 -5.69
N LYS A 14 27.21 -3.16 -5.78
CA LYS A 14 26.76 -1.79 -6.10
C LYS A 14 26.75 -0.92 -4.85
N LYS A 15 27.18 0.32 -5.01
CA LYS A 15 27.02 1.34 -3.96
C LYS A 15 25.55 1.75 -3.86
N PHE A 16 25.08 2.07 -2.67
CA PHE A 16 23.68 2.46 -2.41
C PHE A 16 23.20 3.61 -3.33
N LYS A 17 24.08 4.52 -3.72
CA LYS A 17 23.78 5.63 -4.65
C LYS A 17 23.49 5.17 -6.08
N GLU A 18 23.96 4.00 -6.47
CA GLU A 18 23.83 3.42 -7.81
C GLU A 18 22.58 2.54 -7.95
N LEU A 19 21.87 2.33 -6.84
CA LEU A 19 20.67 1.50 -6.81
C LEU A 19 19.45 2.28 -7.32
N SER A 20 18.58 1.59 -8.05
CA SER A 20 17.24 2.10 -8.35
C SER A 20 16.43 2.27 -7.06
N ASN A 21 15.36 3.05 -7.09
CA ASN A 21 14.49 3.22 -5.93
C ASN A 21 13.92 1.88 -5.44
N GLY A 22 13.46 1.02 -6.35
CA GLY A 22 12.97 -0.32 -6.01
C GLY A 22 14.04 -1.18 -5.35
N MET A 23 15.29 -1.14 -5.83
CA MET A 23 16.40 -1.85 -5.21
C MET A 23 16.70 -1.32 -3.80
N LYS A 24 16.66 0.00 -3.60
CA LYS A 24 16.84 0.60 -2.26
C LYS A 24 15.81 0.09 -1.26
N VAL A 25 14.52 0.08 -1.64
CA VAL A 25 13.46 -0.47 -0.79
C VAL A 25 13.71 -1.95 -0.48
N LYS A 26 14.04 -2.76 -1.47
CA LYS A 26 14.38 -4.18 -1.27
C LYS A 26 15.56 -4.38 -0.31
N TYR A 27 16.60 -3.53 -0.39
CA TYR A 27 17.73 -3.58 0.56
C TYR A 27 17.30 -3.23 1.99
N LEU A 28 16.46 -2.20 2.18
CA LEU A 28 15.94 -1.84 3.49
C LEU A 28 15.07 -2.96 4.08
N LEU A 29 14.24 -3.60 3.27
CA LEU A 29 13.46 -4.78 3.68
C LEU A 29 14.37 -5.95 4.08
N ALA A 30 15.41 -6.24 3.29
CA ALA A 30 16.37 -7.30 3.60
C ALA A 30 17.07 -7.05 4.94
N LEU A 31 17.42 -5.79 5.22
CA LEU A 31 18.05 -5.40 6.48
C LEU A 31 17.07 -5.57 7.65
N ALA A 32 15.86 -5.02 7.56
CA ALA A 32 14.86 -5.10 8.61
C ALA A 32 14.50 -6.55 8.96
N LEU A 33 14.25 -7.39 7.96
CA LEU A 33 13.96 -8.81 8.14
C LEU A 33 15.13 -9.60 8.72
N SER A 34 16.36 -9.15 8.48
CA SER A 34 17.57 -9.77 9.07
C SER A 34 17.67 -9.54 10.57
N HIS A 35 16.97 -8.55 11.10
CA HIS A 35 16.82 -8.27 12.53
C HIS A 35 15.55 -8.84 13.13
N HIS A 36 14.88 -9.77 12.43
CA HIS A 36 13.64 -10.41 12.88
C HIS A 36 12.52 -9.42 13.21
N ALA A 37 12.36 -8.39 12.38
CA ALA A 37 11.26 -7.44 12.52
C ALA A 37 9.91 -8.16 12.44
N GLU A 38 9.05 -7.93 13.43
CA GLU A 38 7.67 -8.46 13.47
C GLU A 38 6.68 -7.49 12.82
N LEU A 39 7.06 -6.21 12.67
CA LEU A 39 6.28 -5.17 12.02
C LEU A 39 7.20 -4.29 11.17
N LEU A 40 6.82 -4.08 9.93
CA LEU A 40 7.42 -3.07 9.04
C LEU A 40 6.44 -1.91 8.88
N ILE A 41 6.93 -0.69 9.08
CA ILE A 41 6.17 0.55 8.82
C ILE A 41 6.85 1.27 7.67
N LEU A 42 6.12 1.46 6.58
CA LEU A 42 6.65 2.00 5.33
C LEU A 42 5.80 3.19 4.87
N ASP A 43 6.44 4.27 4.52
CA ASP A 43 5.80 5.46 4.00
C ASP A 43 5.98 5.52 2.48
N GLU A 44 4.85 5.48 1.73
CA GLU A 44 4.79 5.53 0.27
C GLU A 44 5.83 4.61 -0.45
N PRO A 45 5.95 3.32 -0.08
CA PRO A 45 7.07 2.47 -0.53
C PRO A 45 7.08 2.20 -2.03
N THR A 46 5.96 2.38 -2.71
CA THR A 46 5.78 2.13 -4.15
C THR A 46 5.83 3.40 -4.98
N SER A 47 5.85 4.57 -4.33
CA SER A 47 5.87 5.87 -5.00
C SER A 47 7.14 6.04 -5.86
N GLY A 48 6.96 6.54 -7.09
CA GLY A 48 8.07 6.75 -8.02
C GLY A 48 8.73 5.48 -8.56
N LEU A 49 8.15 4.30 -8.34
CA LEU A 49 8.59 3.06 -8.99
C LEU A 49 7.93 2.91 -10.37
N ASP A 50 8.68 2.33 -11.31
CA ASP A 50 8.11 1.83 -12.55
C ASP A 50 7.11 0.69 -12.29
N PRO A 51 6.18 0.39 -13.22
CA PRO A 51 5.15 -0.61 -13.01
C PRO A 51 5.68 -2.01 -12.66
N ILE A 52 6.80 -2.42 -13.23
CA ILE A 52 7.40 -3.74 -13.00
C ILE A 52 7.97 -3.81 -11.59
N SER A 53 8.80 -2.84 -11.21
CA SER A 53 9.39 -2.73 -9.86
C SER A 53 8.31 -2.64 -8.76
N ARG A 54 7.19 -1.95 -9.05
CA ARG A 54 6.04 -1.85 -8.15
C ARG A 54 5.38 -3.22 -7.94
N GLU A 55 5.08 -3.93 -9.02
CA GLU A 55 4.46 -5.26 -8.94
C GLU A 55 5.34 -6.26 -8.18
N GLU A 56 6.65 -6.25 -8.44
CA GLU A 56 7.61 -7.06 -7.70
C GLU A 56 7.61 -6.74 -6.21
N LEU A 57 7.57 -5.45 -5.83
CA LEU A 57 7.58 -5.04 -4.43
C LEU A 57 6.30 -5.49 -3.70
N LEU A 58 5.13 -5.31 -4.30
CA LEU A 58 3.85 -5.78 -3.75
C LEU A 58 3.82 -7.31 -3.61
N HIS A 59 4.41 -8.02 -4.57
CA HIS A 59 4.60 -9.47 -4.45
C HIS A 59 5.49 -9.83 -3.26
N ILE A 60 6.60 -9.11 -3.06
CA ILE A 60 7.49 -9.29 -1.91
C ILE A 60 6.73 -9.05 -0.59
N PHE A 61 5.89 -8.02 -0.49
CA PHE A 61 5.09 -7.75 0.71
C PHE A 61 4.20 -8.95 1.07
N ARG A 62 3.44 -9.47 0.11
CA ARG A 62 2.62 -10.67 0.32
C ARG A 62 3.44 -11.88 0.77
N GLN A 63 4.64 -12.06 0.21
CA GLN A 63 5.54 -13.15 0.60
C GLN A 63 6.10 -12.97 2.02
N ILE A 64 6.38 -11.74 2.45
CA ILE A 64 6.83 -11.45 3.82
C ILE A 64 5.72 -11.79 4.82
N VAL A 65 4.53 -11.25 4.63
CA VAL A 65 3.37 -11.50 5.51
C VAL A 65 3.07 -13.00 5.61
N LYS A 66 3.10 -13.71 4.48
CA LYS A 66 2.78 -15.15 4.44
C LYS A 66 3.83 -16.04 5.11
N ASN A 67 5.13 -15.69 5.00
CA ASN A 67 6.20 -16.66 5.29
C ASN A 67 7.15 -16.24 6.43
N GLU A 68 7.13 -14.97 6.85
CA GLU A 68 8.13 -14.45 7.80
C GLU A 68 7.53 -14.05 9.16
N ASN A 69 6.25 -14.34 9.39
CA ASN A 69 5.54 -13.90 10.62
C ASN A 69 5.74 -12.41 10.92
N CYS A 70 5.69 -11.57 9.87
CA CYS A 70 5.93 -10.15 9.92
C CYS A 70 4.74 -9.40 9.32
N ALA A 71 4.15 -8.48 10.06
CA ALA A 71 3.11 -7.59 9.55
C ALA A 71 3.71 -6.42 8.79
N ILE A 72 2.98 -5.89 7.82
CA ILE A 72 3.37 -4.69 7.07
C ILE A 72 2.26 -3.66 7.18
N LEU A 73 2.60 -2.48 7.69
CA LEU A 73 1.79 -1.27 7.64
C LEU A 73 2.44 -0.31 6.65
N PHE A 74 1.72 0.09 5.62
CA PHE A 74 2.26 1.09 4.69
C PHE A 74 1.21 2.14 4.31
N SER A 75 1.68 3.38 4.12
CA SER A 75 0.88 4.45 3.56
C SER A 75 0.96 4.41 2.03
N THR A 76 -0.12 4.74 1.34
CA THR A 76 -0.13 4.96 -0.10
C THR A 76 -1.35 5.77 -0.54
N HIS A 77 -1.20 6.58 -1.57
CA HIS A 77 -2.28 7.20 -2.32
C HIS A 77 -2.64 6.41 -3.59
N ILE A 78 -1.96 5.29 -3.83
CA ILE A 78 -2.15 4.44 -5.02
C ILE A 78 -3.10 3.29 -4.65
N THR A 79 -4.40 3.50 -4.88
CA THR A 79 -5.46 2.55 -4.51
C THR A 79 -5.28 1.16 -5.11
N SER A 80 -4.76 1.09 -6.34
CA SER A 80 -4.48 -0.20 -7.02
C SER A 80 -3.45 -1.08 -6.29
N ASP A 81 -2.58 -0.50 -5.45
CA ASP A 81 -1.64 -1.27 -4.64
C ASP A 81 -2.36 -1.97 -3.49
N LEU A 82 -3.32 -1.28 -2.86
CA LEU A 82 -4.19 -1.84 -1.82
C LEU A 82 -5.06 -2.97 -2.37
N ASP A 83 -5.58 -2.81 -3.59
CA ASP A 83 -6.36 -3.86 -4.24
C ASP A 83 -5.57 -5.16 -4.41
N LYS A 84 -4.27 -5.05 -4.61
CA LYS A 84 -3.38 -6.19 -4.85
C LYS A 84 -2.88 -6.88 -3.60
N CYS A 85 -2.69 -6.17 -2.48
CA CYS A 85 -1.97 -6.75 -1.35
C CYS A 85 -2.51 -6.42 0.03
N ALA A 86 -3.48 -5.51 0.20
CA ALA A 86 -4.01 -5.16 1.52
C ALA A 86 -5.05 -6.16 2.00
N ASP A 87 -4.93 -6.57 3.26
CA ASP A 87 -5.94 -7.34 4.00
C ASP A 87 -6.87 -6.38 4.76
N ASP A 88 -6.30 -5.34 5.38
CA ASP A 88 -7.00 -4.29 6.12
C ASP A 88 -6.70 -2.92 5.53
N ILE A 89 -7.69 -2.01 5.60
CA ILE A 89 -7.58 -0.65 5.07
C ILE A 89 -7.98 0.34 6.15
N THR A 90 -7.16 1.39 6.30
CA THR A 90 -7.48 2.56 7.12
C THR A 90 -7.46 3.79 6.23
N TYR A 91 -8.62 4.46 6.10
CA TYR A 91 -8.75 5.69 5.35
C TYR A 91 -8.64 6.89 6.29
N ILE A 92 -7.68 7.75 5.99
CA ILE A 92 -7.39 8.96 6.75
C ILE A 92 -7.66 10.16 5.84
N GLN A 93 -8.46 11.12 6.32
CA GLN A 93 -8.76 12.36 5.62
C GLN A 93 -8.75 13.51 6.64
N ASN A 94 -8.17 14.66 6.30
CA ASN A 94 -8.09 15.84 7.16
C ASN A 94 -7.56 15.54 8.58
N GLY A 95 -6.60 14.60 8.71
CA GLY A 95 -6.04 14.20 9.99
C GLY A 95 -6.93 13.30 10.85
N CYS A 96 -8.10 12.88 10.35
CA CYS A 96 -9.03 12.00 11.04
C CYS A 96 -9.13 10.64 10.35
N VAL A 97 -9.29 9.58 11.14
CA VAL A 97 -9.61 8.24 10.61
C VAL A 97 -11.11 8.21 10.29
N LEU A 98 -11.43 8.13 9.00
CA LEU A 98 -12.82 7.97 8.54
C LEU A 98 -13.31 6.55 8.74
N LYS A 99 -12.46 5.57 8.39
CA LYS A 99 -12.79 4.15 8.48
C LYS A 99 -11.53 3.31 8.62
N SER A 100 -11.60 2.27 9.46
CA SER A 100 -10.58 1.23 9.54
C SER A 100 -11.27 -0.12 9.64
N ALA A 101 -11.00 -1.03 8.71
CA ALA A 101 -11.62 -2.36 8.65
C ALA A 101 -10.87 -3.28 7.68
N GLY A 102 -11.14 -4.59 7.78
CA GLY A 102 -10.78 -5.55 6.73
C GLY A 102 -11.35 -5.12 5.39
N LYS A 103 -10.65 -5.39 4.30
CA LYS A 103 -10.90 -4.84 2.96
C LYS A 103 -12.36 -5.00 2.51
N ASP A 104 -12.95 -6.19 2.65
CA ASP A 104 -14.33 -6.43 2.22
C ASP A 104 -15.32 -5.60 3.05
N THR A 105 -15.15 -5.55 4.37
CA THR A 105 -15.98 -4.74 5.27
C THR A 105 -15.80 -3.26 4.99
N PHE A 106 -14.58 -2.83 4.66
CA PHE A 106 -14.28 -1.47 4.26
C PHE A 106 -15.09 -1.07 3.02
N LEU A 107 -15.01 -1.84 1.94
CA LEU A 107 -15.73 -1.58 0.69
C LEU A 107 -17.26 -1.50 0.92
N HIS A 108 -17.83 -2.46 1.66
CA HIS A 108 -19.25 -2.46 1.99
C HIS A 108 -19.69 -1.23 2.80
N SER A 109 -18.84 -0.69 3.65
CA SER A 109 -19.20 0.48 4.46
C SER A 109 -19.43 1.77 3.65
N PHE A 110 -18.97 1.82 2.40
CA PHE A 110 -19.15 2.93 1.48
C PHE A 110 -20.20 2.68 0.38
N GLU A 111 -21.03 1.65 0.50
CA GLU A 111 -22.11 1.39 -0.48
C GLU A 111 -23.11 2.54 -0.59
N HIS A 112 -23.27 3.36 0.44
CA HIS A 112 -24.12 4.55 0.42
C HIS A 112 -23.66 5.63 -0.58
N LEU A 113 -22.42 5.57 -1.07
CA LEU A 113 -21.88 6.45 -2.10
C LEU A 113 -22.19 5.98 -3.52
N LYS A 114 -22.84 4.82 -3.69
CA LYS A 114 -23.22 4.32 -5.00
C LYS A 114 -24.24 5.24 -5.69
N MET A 115 -24.05 5.40 -7.00
CA MET A 115 -24.97 6.07 -7.90
C MET A 115 -25.85 5.03 -8.64
N PRO A 116 -27.02 5.43 -9.15
CA PRO A 116 -27.92 4.50 -9.85
C PRO A 116 -27.31 3.78 -11.05
N GLU A 117 -26.29 4.36 -11.68
CA GLU A 117 -25.55 3.81 -12.82
C GLU A 117 -24.48 2.78 -12.44
N ASP A 118 -24.11 2.68 -11.17
CA ASP A 118 -23.06 1.74 -10.73
C ASP A 118 -23.57 0.29 -10.77
N THR A 119 -22.92 -0.54 -11.56
CA THR A 119 -23.34 -1.94 -11.80
C THR A 119 -22.64 -2.96 -10.88
N GLY A 120 -21.71 -2.54 -10.02
CA GLY A 120 -20.92 -3.41 -9.13
C GLY A 120 -20.57 -2.77 -7.80
N PRO A 121 -19.73 -3.40 -6.97
CA PRO A 121 -19.16 -2.76 -5.79
C PRO A 121 -18.27 -1.59 -6.21
N LEU A 122 -18.22 -0.54 -5.38
CA LEU A 122 -17.30 0.58 -5.60
C LEU A 122 -15.86 0.10 -5.45
N THR A 123 -14.97 0.62 -6.29
CA THR A 123 -13.52 0.48 -6.15
C THR A 123 -13.01 1.42 -5.07
N LEU A 124 -11.79 1.15 -4.55
CA LEU A 124 -11.14 2.06 -3.59
C LEU A 124 -10.92 3.45 -4.19
N GLU A 125 -10.61 3.53 -5.48
CA GLU A 125 -10.44 4.81 -6.19
C GLU A 125 -11.75 5.59 -6.25
N GLU A 126 -12.86 4.94 -6.59
CA GLU A 126 -14.18 5.59 -6.61
C GLU A 126 -14.61 6.06 -5.22
N ILE A 127 -14.35 5.28 -4.18
CA ILE A 127 -14.61 5.68 -2.79
C ILE A 127 -13.85 6.95 -2.46
N MET A 128 -12.53 7.01 -2.70
CA MET A 128 -11.71 8.19 -2.47
C MET A 128 -12.26 9.40 -3.24
N LEU A 129 -12.46 9.27 -4.54
CA LEU A 129 -12.94 10.37 -5.40
C LEU A 129 -14.30 10.91 -4.96
N ARG A 130 -15.23 10.04 -4.56
CA ARG A 130 -16.58 10.47 -4.16
C ARG A 130 -16.60 11.08 -2.76
N THR A 131 -15.77 10.57 -1.85
CA THR A 131 -15.63 11.15 -0.51
C THR A 131 -15.02 12.54 -0.57
N GLU A 132 -14.00 12.76 -1.40
CA GLU A 132 -13.39 14.09 -1.56
C GLU A 132 -14.32 15.09 -2.28
N ARG A 133 -15.09 14.64 -3.28
CA ARG A 133 -16.03 15.52 -3.99
C ARG A 133 -17.18 16.01 -3.11
N SER A 134 -17.68 15.18 -2.21
CA SER A 134 -18.74 15.59 -1.28
C SER A 134 -18.33 16.78 -0.40
N GLU A 135 -17.05 16.89 -0.04
CA GLU A 135 -16.52 18.03 0.71
C GLU A 135 -16.41 19.31 -0.14
N TRP A 136 -16.02 19.18 -1.41
CA TRP A 136 -15.96 20.36 -2.29
C TRP A 136 -17.32 21.00 -2.56
N ASP A 137 -18.37 20.18 -2.64
CA ASP A 137 -19.74 20.68 -2.82
C ASP A 137 -20.27 21.35 -1.54
N ASP A 138 -19.89 20.86 -0.36
CA ASP A 138 -20.24 21.47 0.93
C ASP A 138 -19.50 22.81 1.17
N ASP A 139 -18.21 22.89 0.79
CA ASP A 139 -17.41 24.14 0.89
C ASP A 139 -17.84 25.20 -0.14
N ALA A 140 -18.39 24.79 -1.28
CA ALA A 140 -18.90 25.71 -2.30
C ALA A 140 -20.30 26.29 -1.96
N ALA A 141 -20.96 25.75 -0.93
CA ALA A 141 -22.29 26.18 -0.48
C ALA A 141 -22.25 27.21 0.64
N VAL A 142 -21.05 27.66 1.08
CA VAL A 142 -20.80 28.71 2.06
C VAL A 142 -20.35 29.99 1.37
#